data_d252aa946ad61b6829074fc517be9aec
#
_entry.id   d252aa946ad61b6829074fc517be9aec
#
_cell.length_a   1.000
_cell.length_b   1.000
_cell.length_c   1.000
_cell.angle_alpha   90.00
_cell.angle_beta   90.00
_cell.angle_gamma   90.00
#
_symmetry.space_group_name_H-M   'P 1'
#
loop_
_entity.id
_entity.type
_entity.pdbx_description
1 polymer ?
#
loop_
_entity_poly.entity_id
_entity_poly.type
_entity_poly.pdbx_seq_one_letter_code
_entity_poly.pdbx_strand_id
1 'polypeptide(L)'
;MFERFTDRARRVIVLAQEEARSLQHNYIGTEHLLLGLIREGEGVAAKALASKGVELEATRKQVIEMIGKGNASSNGHIPFTSHAKQVLELSLREALQLGHSYIGTEHILLGLIREGEGVGTQVLIKMEVNLGELRSATIDMIRGNAGGDDKGELANAGGVTDKTNKSGSAILDQFGRNLTAEAAAGKLDPVIGRTQEIERVMVVLSRRTKNNPVLIGEPGVGKTAVVEGLAEKINAGDVPETLKGKQVYSLDLGSMVAGSRYRG
;
A
#
# COMPACT_ATOMS: atom_id res chain seq x y z
N MET A 1 7.56 6.98 -11.54
CA MET A 1 8.00 6.14 -10.41
C MET A 1 7.35 6.57 -9.09
N PHE A 2 7.21 7.88 -8.82
CA PHE A 2 6.70 8.40 -7.53
C PHE A 2 5.18 8.57 -7.42
N GLU A 3 4.41 8.22 -8.44
CA GLU A 3 2.95 8.36 -8.47
C GLU A 3 2.24 7.51 -7.41
N ARG A 4 2.83 6.36 -7.05
CA ARG A 4 2.28 5.46 -6.03
C ARG A 4 2.76 5.76 -4.61
N PHE A 5 3.64 6.74 -4.42
CA PHE A 5 4.14 7.12 -3.12
C PHE A 5 3.12 7.97 -2.37
N THR A 6 2.89 7.66 -1.09
CA THR A 6 2.12 8.53 -0.21
C THR A 6 2.83 9.87 -0.03
N ASP A 7 2.12 10.90 0.44
CA ASP A 7 2.73 12.21 0.69
C ASP A 7 3.85 12.12 1.71
N ARG A 8 3.70 11.29 2.75
CA ARG A 8 4.77 11.02 3.72
C ARG A 8 5.98 10.32 3.08
N ALA A 9 5.76 9.35 2.22
CA ALA A 9 6.85 8.69 1.50
C ALA A 9 7.58 9.65 0.54
N ARG A 10 6.86 10.56 -0.12
CA ARG A 10 7.47 11.64 -0.92
C ARG A 10 8.28 12.60 -0.03
N ARG A 11 7.75 12.93 1.15
CA ARG A 11 8.46 13.76 2.14
C ARG A 11 9.77 13.12 2.58
N VAL A 12 9.81 11.80 2.78
CA VAL A 12 11.06 11.05 3.08
C VAL A 12 12.11 11.29 2.01
N ILE A 13 11.73 11.27 0.72
CA ILE A 13 12.68 11.51 -0.38
C ILE A 13 13.24 12.93 -0.33
N VAL A 14 12.39 13.93 -0.05
CA VAL A 14 12.81 15.33 0.11
C VAL A 14 13.75 15.46 1.30
N LEU A 15 13.39 14.88 2.44
CA LEU A 15 14.22 14.88 3.65
C LEU A 15 15.56 14.16 3.42
N ALA A 16 15.59 13.04 2.70
CA ALA A 16 16.82 12.36 2.32
C ALA A 16 17.75 13.24 1.47
N GLN A 17 17.18 14.02 0.55
CA GLN A 17 17.94 14.99 -0.24
C GLN A 17 18.50 16.12 0.62
N GLU A 18 17.75 16.60 1.61
CA GLU A 18 18.21 17.61 2.56
C GLU A 18 19.35 17.06 3.45
N GLU A 19 19.24 15.82 3.93
CA GLU A 19 20.32 15.17 4.70
C GLU A 19 21.58 14.98 3.85
N ALA A 20 21.45 14.58 2.58
CA ALA A 20 22.60 14.50 1.68
C ALA A 20 23.28 15.86 1.51
N ARG A 21 22.53 16.95 1.36
CA ARG A 21 23.07 18.32 1.29
C ARG A 21 23.74 18.74 2.59
N SER A 22 23.11 18.46 3.74
CA SER A 22 23.66 18.77 5.07
C SER A 22 24.99 18.06 5.32
N LEU A 23 25.14 16.84 4.81
CA LEU A 23 26.36 16.05 4.87
C LEU A 23 27.33 16.38 3.74
N GLN A 24 27.00 17.33 2.86
CA GLN A 24 27.81 17.76 1.70
C GLN A 24 28.11 16.61 0.71
N HIS A 25 27.17 15.67 0.56
CA HIS A 25 27.26 14.59 -0.42
C HIS A 25 26.63 15.00 -1.75
N ASN A 26 27.19 14.55 -2.86
CA ASN A 26 26.67 14.79 -4.21
C ASN A 26 25.79 13.64 -4.74
N TYR A 27 25.34 12.76 -3.86
CA TYR A 27 24.47 11.62 -4.15
C TYR A 27 23.47 11.41 -3.00
N ILE A 28 22.37 10.73 -3.30
CA ILE A 28 21.41 10.24 -2.32
C ILE A 28 21.62 8.74 -2.19
N GLY A 29 22.22 8.30 -1.09
CA GLY A 29 22.44 6.90 -0.75
C GLY A 29 21.35 6.33 0.17
N THR A 30 21.48 5.07 0.53
CA THR A 30 20.57 4.37 1.45
C THR A 30 20.61 4.95 2.87
N GLU A 31 21.75 5.48 3.30
CA GLU A 31 21.93 6.20 4.56
C GLU A 31 21.09 7.47 4.63
N HIS A 32 20.99 8.19 3.52
CA HIS A 32 20.14 9.40 3.44
C HIS A 32 18.66 9.03 3.45
N LEU A 33 18.28 7.92 2.82
CA LEU A 33 16.91 7.40 2.91
C LEU A 33 16.57 7.01 4.36
N LEU A 34 17.49 6.35 5.07
CA LEU A 34 17.33 6.03 6.49
C LEU A 34 17.14 7.28 7.35
N LEU A 35 18.02 8.29 7.19
CA LEU A 35 17.87 9.57 7.90
C LEU A 35 16.57 10.27 7.57
N GLY A 36 16.13 10.25 6.30
CA GLY A 36 14.85 10.78 5.86
C GLY A 36 13.65 10.09 6.51
N LEU A 37 13.70 8.75 6.67
CA LEU A 37 12.67 7.96 7.34
C LEU A 37 12.55 8.32 8.83
N ILE A 38 13.69 8.48 9.53
CA ILE A 38 13.70 8.85 10.95
C ILE A 38 13.17 10.28 11.12
N ARG A 39 13.63 11.20 10.27
CA ARG A 39 13.31 12.64 10.34
C ARG A 39 11.85 12.93 10.00
N GLU A 40 11.20 12.11 9.19
CA GLU A 40 9.77 12.24 8.89
C GLU A 40 8.92 12.13 10.15
N GLY A 41 9.28 11.25 11.08
CA GLY A 41 8.86 11.24 12.48
C GLY A 41 7.47 10.65 12.78
N GLU A 42 6.52 10.71 11.85
CA GLU A 42 5.11 10.35 12.09
C GLU A 42 4.70 9.02 11.46
N GLY A 43 5.41 8.60 10.40
CA GLY A 43 5.13 7.38 9.65
C GLY A 43 5.41 6.10 10.43
N VAL A 44 4.91 4.98 9.92
CA VAL A 44 5.14 3.65 10.51
C VAL A 44 6.63 3.34 10.59
N ALA A 45 7.41 3.72 9.59
CA ALA A 45 8.86 3.51 9.59
C ALA A 45 9.55 4.24 10.75
N ALA A 46 9.23 5.52 10.97
CA ALA A 46 9.80 6.29 12.06
C ALA A 46 9.45 5.68 13.43
N LYS A 47 8.20 5.26 13.62
CA LYS A 47 7.74 4.59 14.84
C LYS A 47 8.45 3.25 15.05
N ALA A 48 8.63 2.45 13.99
CA ALA A 48 9.34 1.18 14.07
C ALA A 48 10.83 1.36 14.42
N LEU A 49 11.49 2.33 13.81
CA LEU A 49 12.87 2.69 14.09
C LEU A 49 13.03 3.19 15.54
N ALA A 50 12.16 4.10 15.98
CA ALA A 50 12.15 4.61 17.36
C ALA A 50 11.91 3.49 18.40
N SER A 51 11.06 2.50 18.12
CA SER A 51 10.83 1.36 19.00
C SER A 51 12.07 0.48 19.19
N LYS A 52 13.04 0.58 18.30
CA LYS A 52 14.35 -0.09 18.35
C LYS A 52 15.48 0.85 18.82
N GLY A 53 15.16 2.02 19.34
CA GLY A 53 16.14 2.98 19.86
C GLY A 53 16.93 3.72 18.77
N VAL A 54 16.46 3.72 17.53
CA VAL A 54 17.13 4.42 16.43
C VAL A 54 16.71 5.89 16.43
N GLU A 55 17.61 6.75 16.87
CA GLU A 55 17.40 8.20 16.96
C GLU A 55 18.19 8.94 15.86
N LEU A 56 17.65 10.10 15.41
CA LEU A 56 18.21 10.85 14.28
C LEU A 56 19.66 11.27 14.50
N GLU A 57 19.97 11.88 15.65
CA GLU A 57 21.31 12.41 15.91
C GLU A 57 22.36 11.30 16.07
N ALA A 58 21.99 10.20 16.74
CA ALA A 58 22.85 9.04 16.88
C ALA A 58 23.13 8.40 15.50
N THR A 59 22.10 8.25 14.69
CA THR A 59 22.22 7.69 13.33
C THR A 59 23.04 8.60 12.43
N ARG A 60 22.83 9.93 12.47
CA ARG A 60 23.63 10.90 11.71
C ARG A 60 25.11 10.84 12.08
N LYS A 61 25.41 10.77 13.38
CA LYS A 61 26.79 10.60 13.87
C LYS A 61 27.41 9.31 13.32
N GLN A 62 26.67 8.21 13.38
CA GLN A 62 27.12 6.92 12.87
C GLN A 62 27.38 6.93 11.34
N VAL A 63 26.53 7.62 10.58
CA VAL A 63 26.73 7.84 9.13
C VAL A 63 28.02 8.61 8.88
N ILE A 64 28.27 9.70 9.62
CA ILE A 64 29.49 10.52 9.49
C ILE A 64 30.74 9.71 9.87
N GLU A 65 30.66 8.85 10.88
CA GLU A 65 31.77 7.98 11.28
C GLU A 65 32.11 6.93 10.21
N MET A 66 31.12 6.46 9.46
CA MET A 66 31.31 5.42 8.45
C MET A 66 31.78 5.94 7.11
N ILE A 67 31.22 7.03 6.63
CA ILE A 67 31.47 7.53 5.26
C ILE A 67 32.03 8.96 5.22
N GLY A 68 32.12 9.63 6.36
CA GLY A 68 32.59 11.01 6.45
C GLY A 68 31.58 12.04 5.98
N LYS A 69 31.98 13.30 5.97
CA LYS A 69 31.29 14.39 5.29
C LYS A 69 31.89 14.57 3.90
N GLY A 70 31.03 14.85 2.91
CA GLY A 70 31.50 15.18 1.56
C GLY A 70 32.10 16.58 1.47
N ASN A 71 32.52 16.95 0.27
CA ASN A 71 33.06 18.29 -0.05
C ASN A 71 32.24 19.00 -1.10
N ALA A 72 31.04 18.51 -1.41
CA ALA A 72 30.22 19.03 -2.50
C ALA A 72 29.32 20.17 -2.02
N SER A 73 29.44 21.34 -2.63
CA SER A 73 28.41 22.38 -2.60
C SER A 73 27.44 22.15 -3.76
N SER A 74 26.47 21.24 -3.60
CA SER A 74 25.53 20.94 -4.70
C SER A 74 24.32 21.86 -4.66
N ASN A 75 24.30 22.85 -5.56
CA ASN A 75 23.12 23.70 -5.81
C ASN A 75 22.17 23.10 -6.86
N GLY A 76 22.32 21.80 -7.21
CA GLY A 76 21.59 21.14 -8.28
C GLY A 76 20.84 19.88 -7.85
N HIS A 77 20.33 19.15 -8.84
CA HIS A 77 19.70 17.86 -8.69
C HIS A 77 20.76 16.83 -8.24
N ILE A 78 20.51 16.18 -7.09
CA ILE A 78 21.40 15.16 -6.54
C ILE A 78 20.88 13.79 -6.99
N PRO A 79 21.70 12.94 -7.68
CA PRO A 79 21.29 11.64 -8.16
C PRO A 79 21.24 10.60 -7.04
N PHE A 80 20.38 9.59 -7.19
CA PHE A 80 20.37 8.41 -6.34
C PHE A 80 21.49 7.44 -6.71
N THR A 81 22.09 6.82 -5.70
CA THR A 81 22.99 5.68 -5.91
C THR A 81 22.24 4.46 -6.46
N SER A 82 22.97 3.46 -6.98
CA SER A 82 22.39 2.19 -7.42
C SER A 82 21.63 1.49 -6.29
N HIS A 83 22.21 1.42 -5.10
CA HIS A 83 21.60 0.83 -3.91
C HIS A 83 20.33 1.58 -3.50
N ALA A 84 20.34 2.92 -3.49
CA ALA A 84 19.15 3.70 -3.17
C ALA A 84 18.00 3.50 -4.20
N LYS A 85 18.33 3.40 -5.49
CA LYS A 85 17.35 3.04 -6.54
C LYS A 85 16.77 1.65 -6.29
N GLN A 86 17.61 0.68 -5.95
CA GLN A 86 17.20 -0.68 -5.62
C GLN A 86 16.28 -0.71 -4.40
N VAL A 87 16.55 0.06 -3.35
CA VAL A 87 15.63 0.22 -2.20
C VAL A 87 14.26 0.69 -2.65
N LEU A 88 14.17 1.71 -3.54
CA LEU A 88 12.90 2.22 -4.03
C LEU A 88 12.15 1.18 -4.89
N GLU A 89 12.85 0.38 -5.69
CA GLU A 89 12.25 -0.74 -6.44
C GLU A 89 11.75 -1.84 -5.50
N LEU A 90 12.54 -2.20 -4.49
CA LEU A 90 12.14 -3.19 -3.48
C LEU A 90 10.97 -2.71 -2.65
N SER A 91 10.85 -1.40 -2.37
CA SER A 91 9.70 -0.81 -1.68
C SER A 91 8.39 -1.07 -2.42
N LEU A 92 8.39 -0.98 -3.76
CA LEU A 92 7.23 -1.35 -4.56
C LEU A 92 6.91 -2.84 -4.44
N ARG A 93 7.92 -3.72 -4.44
CA ARG A 93 7.72 -5.16 -4.28
C ARG A 93 7.16 -5.52 -2.90
N GLU A 94 7.68 -4.88 -1.84
CA GLU A 94 7.15 -5.06 -0.47
C GLU A 94 5.69 -4.59 -0.37
N ALA A 95 5.33 -3.45 -0.95
CA ALA A 95 3.96 -2.96 -1.00
C ALA A 95 3.03 -3.97 -1.69
N LEU A 96 3.42 -4.49 -2.86
CA LEU A 96 2.64 -5.48 -3.60
C LEU A 96 2.51 -6.81 -2.83
N GLN A 97 3.56 -7.26 -2.13
CA GLN A 97 3.52 -8.48 -1.30
C GLN A 97 2.59 -8.33 -0.10
N LEU A 98 2.47 -7.12 0.45
CA LEU A 98 1.54 -6.79 1.53
C LEU A 98 0.13 -6.46 1.04
N GLY A 99 -0.12 -6.52 -0.27
CA GLY A 99 -1.43 -6.23 -0.87
C GLY A 99 -1.77 -4.74 -0.94
N HIS A 100 -0.76 -3.85 -0.80
CA HIS A 100 -0.96 -2.42 -0.84
C HIS A 100 -0.81 -1.87 -2.26
N SER A 101 -1.68 -0.95 -2.65
CA SER A 101 -1.63 -0.24 -3.93
C SER A 101 -0.75 1.01 -3.91
N TYR A 102 -0.29 1.43 -2.71
CA TYR A 102 0.54 2.60 -2.45
C TYR A 102 1.88 2.21 -1.83
N ILE A 103 2.84 3.12 -1.88
CA ILE A 103 4.15 2.97 -1.23
C ILE A 103 4.23 3.99 -0.10
N GLY A 104 4.11 3.51 1.15
CA GLY A 104 4.27 4.29 2.37
C GLY A 104 5.70 4.25 2.90
N THR A 105 5.95 4.95 4.01
CA THR A 105 7.25 4.99 4.68
C THR A 105 7.71 3.59 5.12
N GLU A 106 6.79 2.76 5.58
CA GLU A 106 7.00 1.36 5.97
C GLU A 106 7.58 0.52 4.84
N HIS A 107 7.10 0.72 3.61
CA HIS A 107 7.58 -0.01 2.46
C HIS A 107 9.00 0.41 2.07
N ILE A 108 9.35 1.70 2.26
CA ILE A 108 10.72 2.17 2.05
C ILE A 108 11.66 1.53 3.09
N LEU A 109 11.25 1.44 4.35
CA LEU A 109 12.02 0.78 5.40
C LEU A 109 12.20 -0.71 5.12
N LEU A 110 11.11 -1.41 4.73
CA LEU A 110 11.18 -2.83 4.36
C LEU A 110 12.08 -3.05 3.13
N GLY A 111 12.01 -2.16 2.13
CA GLY A 111 12.90 -2.17 0.97
C GLY A 111 14.36 -1.99 1.35
N LEU A 112 14.66 -1.09 2.29
CA LEU A 112 16.00 -0.84 2.82
C LEU A 112 16.56 -2.07 3.55
N ILE A 113 15.76 -2.68 4.42
CA ILE A 113 16.15 -3.91 5.14
C ILE A 113 16.39 -5.05 4.15
N ARG A 114 15.59 -5.17 3.10
CA ARG A 114 15.68 -6.23 2.10
C ARG A 114 16.87 -6.07 1.16
N GLU A 115 17.22 -4.85 0.82
CA GLU A 115 18.40 -4.54 0.01
C GLU A 115 19.66 -5.02 0.72
N GLY A 116 19.82 -4.70 2.00
CA GLY A 116 20.76 -5.35 2.93
C GLY A 116 22.22 -4.97 2.80
N GLU A 117 22.68 -4.46 1.66
CA GLU A 117 24.10 -4.21 1.37
C GLU A 117 24.49 -2.72 1.47
N GLY A 118 23.52 -1.82 1.38
CA GLY A 118 23.74 -0.38 1.41
C GLY A 118 24.20 0.15 2.78
N VAL A 119 24.81 1.33 2.77
CA VAL A 119 25.33 2.00 3.97
C VAL A 119 24.25 2.18 5.04
N GLY A 120 22.99 2.48 4.64
CA GLY A 120 21.88 2.62 5.59
C GLY A 120 21.65 1.36 6.43
N THR A 121 21.69 0.19 5.82
CA THR A 121 21.56 -1.09 6.52
C THR A 121 22.80 -1.39 7.40
N GLN A 122 23.99 -1.08 6.91
CA GLN A 122 25.23 -1.24 7.69
C GLN A 122 25.25 -0.34 8.92
N VAL A 123 24.72 0.88 8.82
CA VAL A 123 24.57 1.78 9.97
C VAL A 123 23.65 1.16 11.02
N LEU A 124 22.50 0.59 10.64
CA LEU A 124 21.59 -0.08 11.56
C LEU A 124 22.29 -1.27 12.26
N ILE A 125 23.04 -2.08 11.53
CA ILE A 125 23.79 -3.22 12.08
C ILE A 125 24.85 -2.72 13.09
N LYS A 126 25.57 -1.64 12.76
CA LYS A 126 26.58 -1.07 13.64
C LYS A 126 25.98 -0.42 14.90
N MET A 127 24.73 0.00 14.83
CA MET A 127 23.93 0.44 15.98
C MET A 127 23.28 -0.75 16.75
N GLU A 128 23.71 -1.98 16.46
CA GLU A 128 23.22 -3.21 17.09
C GLU A 128 21.71 -3.47 16.89
N VAL A 129 21.12 -2.89 15.84
CA VAL A 129 19.71 -3.11 15.50
C VAL A 129 19.55 -4.46 14.80
N ASN A 130 18.73 -5.34 15.37
CA ASN A 130 18.36 -6.59 14.73
C ASN A 130 17.38 -6.33 13.58
N LEU A 131 17.84 -6.50 12.33
CA LEU A 131 17.07 -6.24 11.12
C LEU A 131 15.82 -7.14 11.01
N GLY A 132 15.91 -8.39 11.47
CA GLY A 132 14.78 -9.33 11.48
C GLY A 132 13.68 -8.88 12.43
N GLU A 133 14.05 -8.42 13.62
CA GLU A 133 13.11 -7.86 14.59
C GLU A 133 12.52 -6.52 14.11
N LEU A 134 13.34 -5.65 13.49
CA LEU A 134 12.87 -4.40 12.93
C LEU A 134 11.85 -4.65 11.80
N ARG A 135 12.13 -5.64 10.93
CA ARG A 135 11.19 -6.07 9.89
C ARG A 135 9.89 -6.57 10.48
N SER A 136 9.95 -7.46 11.48
CA SER A 136 8.76 -8.00 12.16
C SER A 136 7.96 -6.89 12.83
N ALA A 137 8.60 -6.00 13.59
CA ALA A 137 7.96 -4.87 14.24
C ALA A 137 7.28 -3.93 13.22
N THR A 138 7.93 -3.69 12.07
CA THR A 138 7.34 -2.87 11.00
C THR A 138 6.08 -3.53 10.44
N ILE A 139 6.11 -4.84 10.18
CA ILE A 139 4.96 -5.59 9.66
C ILE A 139 3.83 -5.64 10.69
N ASP A 140 4.15 -5.83 11.97
CA ASP A 140 3.16 -5.85 13.04
C ASP A 140 2.49 -4.48 13.21
N MET A 141 3.24 -3.39 13.09
CA MET A 141 2.67 -2.03 13.09
C MET A 141 1.78 -1.77 11.88
N ILE A 142 2.13 -2.28 10.69
CA ILE A 142 1.26 -2.21 9.51
C ILE A 142 -0.06 -2.94 9.79
N ARG A 143 -0.01 -4.14 10.36
CA ARG A 143 -1.19 -4.93 10.71
C ARG A 143 -1.99 -4.29 11.85
N GLY A 144 -1.33 -3.72 12.85
CA GLY A 144 -1.95 -2.99 13.95
C GLY A 144 -2.57 -1.67 13.51
N ASN A 145 -1.95 -0.96 12.58
CA ASN A 145 -2.49 0.29 11.99
C ASN A 145 -3.57 0.04 10.93
N ALA A 146 -3.78 -1.18 10.47
CA ALA A 146 -4.99 -1.53 9.71
C ALA A 146 -6.27 -1.31 10.57
N GLY A 147 -6.12 -0.97 11.86
CA GLY A 147 -7.15 -0.57 12.80
C GLY A 147 -7.11 0.90 13.28
N GLY A 148 -6.14 1.72 12.86
CA GLY A 148 -6.05 3.12 13.33
C GLY A 148 -4.95 3.91 12.64
N ASP A 149 -5.31 5.10 12.18
CA ASP A 149 -4.46 6.19 11.70
C ASP A 149 -3.96 6.19 10.25
N ASP A 150 -4.89 6.32 9.30
CA ASP A 150 -4.77 7.32 8.24
C ASP A 150 -6.09 8.12 8.13
N LYS A 151 -6.42 8.84 9.23
CA LYS A 151 -7.45 9.87 9.25
C LYS A 151 -6.81 11.23 9.39
N GLY A 152 -6.20 11.70 8.33
CA GLY A 152 -6.02 13.12 8.07
C GLY A 152 -7.23 13.65 7.32
N GLU A 153 -8.14 14.28 8.08
CA GLU A 153 -9.23 15.15 7.62
C GLU A 153 -10.32 14.56 6.69
N LEU A 154 -11.34 14.01 7.32
CA LEU A 154 -12.73 14.38 7.06
C LEU A 154 -13.58 13.95 8.25
N ALA A 155 -13.87 14.92 9.11
CA ALA A 155 -14.81 14.77 10.22
C ALA A 155 -16.24 14.72 9.72
N ASN A 156 -17.00 13.87 10.38
CA ASN A 156 -18.43 13.96 10.70
C ASN A 156 -19.41 13.18 9.82
N ALA A 157 -19.83 12.04 10.33
CA ALA A 157 -21.21 11.72 10.71
C ALA A 157 -21.37 10.23 11.11
N GLY A 158 -21.70 10.01 12.37
CA GLY A 158 -22.72 9.04 12.83
C GLY A 158 -22.42 7.55 12.78
N GLY A 159 -21.93 6.99 13.88
CA GLY A 159 -22.37 5.83 14.67
C GLY A 159 -22.83 4.54 14.00
N VAL A 160 -22.26 3.48 14.44
CA VAL A 160 -22.75 2.22 15.04
C VAL A 160 -21.82 1.04 14.71
N THR A 161 -21.34 0.42 15.76
CA THR A 161 -20.52 -0.78 15.83
C THR A 161 -21.15 -1.99 15.15
N ASP A 162 -20.36 -2.72 14.32
CA ASP A 162 -20.35 -4.17 14.46
C ASP A 162 -18.98 -4.76 14.01
N LYS A 163 -18.48 -5.67 14.85
CA LYS A 163 -17.23 -6.40 14.64
C LYS A 163 -17.51 -7.61 13.77
N THR A 164 -16.89 -7.70 12.59
CA THR A 164 -16.38 -8.96 12.04
C THR A 164 -15.60 -8.72 10.73
N ASN A 165 -14.37 -9.23 10.67
CA ASN A 165 -13.52 -9.46 9.47
C ASN A 165 -13.46 -8.36 8.40
N LYS A 166 -12.58 -7.36 8.58
CA LYS A 166 -12.17 -6.43 7.53
C LYS A 166 -10.70 -6.61 7.19
N SER A 167 -10.41 -7.52 6.27
CA SER A 167 -9.12 -7.57 5.59
C SER A 167 -9.31 -7.13 4.14
N GLY A 168 -8.65 -6.07 3.73
CA GLY A 168 -8.33 -5.80 2.33
C GLY A 168 -9.28 -4.94 1.51
N SER A 169 -10.48 -4.57 1.97
CA SER A 169 -11.49 -3.91 1.13
C SER A 169 -11.74 -2.43 1.40
N ALA A 170 -11.11 -1.83 2.40
CA ALA A 170 -11.41 -0.45 2.79
C ALA A 170 -11.28 0.58 1.65
N ILE A 171 -10.36 0.37 0.71
CA ILE A 171 -10.21 1.23 -0.48
C ILE A 171 -11.32 0.93 -1.50
N LEU A 172 -11.66 -0.35 -1.70
CA LEU A 172 -12.75 -0.75 -2.59
C LEU A 172 -14.09 -0.26 -2.05
N ASP A 173 -14.31 -0.32 -0.73
CA ASP A 173 -15.50 0.20 -0.06
C ASP A 173 -15.67 1.72 -0.23
N GLN A 174 -14.56 2.45 -0.44
CA GLN A 174 -14.57 3.90 -0.65
C GLN A 174 -14.99 4.31 -2.08
N PHE A 175 -14.66 3.47 -3.08
CA PHE A 175 -14.90 3.77 -4.50
C PHE A 175 -15.89 2.82 -5.19
N GLY A 176 -16.44 1.84 -4.47
CA GLY A 176 -17.32 0.84 -5.00
C GLY A 176 -18.32 0.31 -4.01
N ARG A 177 -19.32 -0.44 -4.52
CA ARG A 177 -20.32 -1.14 -3.72
C ARG A 177 -19.89 -2.60 -3.57
N ASN A 178 -19.84 -3.12 -2.36
CA ASN A 178 -19.61 -4.53 -2.11
C ASN A 178 -20.91 -5.33 -2.27
N LEU A 179 -21.12 -5.88 -3.46
CA LEU A 179 -22.33 -6.61 -3.80
C LEU A 179 -22.48 -7.90 -2.97
N THR A 180 -21.37 -8.56 -2.61
CA THR A 180 -21.41 -9.76 -1.76
C THR A 180 -21.85 -9.42 -0.32
N ALA A 181 -21.44 -8.28 0.21
CA ALA A 181 -21.90 -7.79 1.51
C ALA A 181 -23.37 -7.35 1.46
N GLU A 182 -23.80 -6.75 0.37
CA GLU A 182 -25.23 -6.38 0.14
C GLU A 182 -26.10 -7.62 0.00
N ALA A 183 -25.61 -8.69 -0.69
CA ALA A 183 -26.28 -9.99 -0.75
C ALA A 183 -26.45 -10.61 0.64
N ALA A 184 -25.39 -10.60 1.47
CA ALA A 184 -25.44 -11.09 2.85
C ALA A 184 -26.42 -10.30 3.72
N ALA A 185 -26.59 -9.01 3.45
CA ALA A 185 -27.55 -8.12 4.14
C ALA A 185 -28.97 -8.19 3.57
N GLY A 186 -29.22 -9.01 2.53
CA GLY A 186 -30.54 -9.11 1.87
C GLY A 186 -31.00 -7.83 1.16
N LYS A 187 -30.04 -7.00 0.70
CA LYS A 187 -30.31 -5.69 0.07
C LYS A 187 -30.34 -5.74 -1.45
N LEU A 188 -30.04 -6.88 -2.05
CA LEU A 188 -30.11 -7.06 -3.50
C LEU A 188 -31.51 -7.53 -3.91
N ASP A 189 -31.94 -7.10 -5.07
CA ASP A 189 -33.17 -7.56 -5.67
C ASP A 189 -33.03 -8.99 -6.20
N PRO A 190 -34.00 -9.89 -6.05
CA PRO A 190 -33.92 -11.25 -6.51
C PRO A 190 -33.80 -11.32 -8.04
N VAL A 191 -32.78 -12.04 -8.51
CA VAL A 191 -32.47 -12.17 -9.94
C VAL A 191 -33.23 -13.37 -10.53
N ILE A 192 -34.17 -13.10 -11.43
CA ILE A 192 -35.05 -14.10 -12.06
C ILE A 192 -34.64 -14.30 -13.52
N GLY A 193 -34.54 -15.57 -13.95
CA GLY A 193 -34.37 -15.92 -15.36
C GLY A 193 -32.97 -15.74 -15.93
N ARG A 194 -31.93 -15.53 -15.11
CA ARG A 194 -30.52 -15.30 -15.53
C ARG A 194 -29.54 -16.41 -15.13
N THR A 195 -30.03 -17.57 -14.80
CA THR A 195 -29.23 -18.69 -14.28
C THR A 195 -28.11 -19.10 -15.26
N GLN A 196 -28.43 -19.19 -16.56
CA GLN A 196 -27.46 -19.60 -17.57
C GLN A 196 -26.31 -18.60 -17.75
N GLU A 197 -26.61 -17.31 -17.75
CA GLU A 197 -25.61 -16.26 -17.88
C GLU A 197 -24.72 -16.23 -16.64
N ILE A 198 -25.27 -16.37 -15.44
CA ILE A 198 -24.52 -16.42 -14.18
C ILE A 198 -23.60 -17.65 -14.17
N GLU A 199 -24.07 -18.82 -14.56
CA GLU A 199 -23.26 -20.03 -14.66
C GLU A 199 -22.10 -19.86 -15.66
N ARG A 200 -22.37 -19.24 -16.80
CA ARG A 200 -21.36 -18.97 -17.82
C ARG A 200 -20.27 -18.02 -17.28
N VAL A 201 -20.65 -16.99 -16.54
CA VAL A 201 -19.74 -16.06 -15.86
C VAL A 201 -18.89 -16.81 -14.84
N MET A 202 -19.48 -17.67 -14.01
CA MET A 202 -18.75 -18.50 -13.03
C MET A 202 -17.72 -19.42 -13.70
N VAL A 203 -18.09 -20.08 -14.80
CA VAL A 203 -17.17 -20.91 -15.58
C VAL A 203 -15.99 -20.11 -16.11
N VAL A 204 -16.21 -18.90 -16.63
CA VAL A 204 -15.12 -18.04 -17.13
C VAL A 204 -14.23 -17.58 -15.99
N LEU A 205 -14.79 -17.12 -14.87
CA LEU A 205 -14.05 -16.68 -13.69
C LEU A 205 -13.21 -17.80 -13.04
N SER A 206 -13.64 -19.04 -13.16
CA SER A 206 -12.95 -20.21 -12.62
C SER A 206 -11.76 -20.68 -13.45
N ARG A 207 -11.52 -20.09 -14.63
CA ARG A 207 -10.38 -20.44 -15.48
C ARG A 207 -9.07 -19.95 -14.88
N ARG A 208 -7.96 -20.65 -15.15
CA ARG A 208 -6.61 -20.24 -14.74
C ARG A 208 -6.09 -19.01 -15.51
N THR A 209 -6.51 -18.88 -16.76
CA THR A 209 -6.15 -17.77 -17.68
C THR A 209 -7.39 -17.35 -18.45
N LYS A 210 -7.41 -16.12 -18.95
CA LYS A 210 -8.55 -15.54 -19.70
C LYS A 210 -9.86 -15.60 -18.87
N ASN A 211 -9.75 -15.28 -17.59
CA ASN A 211 -10.83 -15.33 -16.61
C ASN A 211 -11.59 -13.99 -16.45
N ASN A 212 -11.54 -13.12 -17.46
CA ASN A 212 -12.23 -11.82 -17.45
C ASN A 212 -13.47 -11.90 -18.38
N PRO A 213 -14.67 -12.19 -17.83
CA PRO A 213 -15.92 -12.17 -18.61
C PRO A 213 -16.30 -10.73 -18.97
N VAL A 214 -16.86 -10.55 -20.17
CA VAL A 214 -17.44 -9.28 -20.63
C VAL A 214 -18.91 -9.52 -20.91
N LEU A 215 -19.81 -8.75 -20.27
CA LEU A 215 -21.24 -8.77 -20.50
C LEU A 215 -21.58 -7.72 -21.56
N ILE A 216 -22.05 -8.19 -22.73
CA ILE A 216 -22.44 -7.34 -23.85
C ILE A 216 -23.97 -7.38 -24.01
N GLY A 217 -24.54 -6.24 -24.31
CA GLY A 217 -25.98 -6.11 -24.54
C GLY A 217 -26.43 -4.64 -24.52
N GLU A 218 -27.63 -4.38 -24.94
CA GLU A 218 -28.23 -3.04 -24.92
C GLU A 218 -28.43 -2.50 -23.51
N PRO A 219 -28.54 -1.17 -23.31
CA PRO A 219 -28.91 -0.60 -22.01
C PRO A 219 -30.22 -1.20 -21.50
N GLY A 220 -30.30 -1.48 -20.19
CA GLY A 220 -31.51 -1.97 -19.54
C GLY A 220 -31.76 -3.47 -19.64
N VAL A 221 -30.98 -4.27 -20.39
CA VAL A 221 -31.23 -5.73 -20.54
C VAL A 221 -30.85 -6.55 -19.30
N GLY A 222 -30.43 -5.92 -18.18
CA GLY A 222 -30.12 -6.61 -16.92
C GLY A 222 -28.70 -7.13 -16.78
N LYS A 223 -27.70 -6.49 -17.41
CA LYS A 223 -26.27 -6.86 -17.23
C LYS A 223 -25.82 -6.81 -15.77
N THR A 224 -26.26 -5.77 -15.04
CA THR A 224 -25.96 -5.59 -13.62
C THR A 224 -26.62 -6.69 -12.78
N ALA A 225 -27.84 -7.08 -13.10
CA ALA A 225 -28.54 -8.16 -12.41
C ALA A 225 -27.79 -9.51 -12.48
N VAL A 226 -27.08 -9.80 -13.59
CA VAL A 226 -26.23 -11.01 -13.69
C VAL A 226 -25.10 -10.97 -12.66
N VAL A 227 -24.49 -9.79 -12.42
CA VAL A 227 -23.41 -9.63 -11.44
C VAL A 227 -23.93 -9.67 -10.00
N GLU A 228 -25.10 -9.11 -9.76
CA GLU A 228 -25.81 -9.18 -8.47
C GLU A 228 -26.19 -10.63 -8.14
N GLY A 229 -26.75 -11.39 -9.08
CA GLY A 229 -27.03 -12.80 -8.91
C GLY A 229 -25.79 -13.67 -8.71
N LEU A 230 -24.64 -13.30 -9.29
CA LEU A 230 -23.36 -13.94 -8.97
C LEU A 230 -22.96 -13.68 -7.50
N ALA A 231 -23.14 -12.45 -7.01
CA ALA A 231 -22.85 -12.12 -5.62
C ALA A 231 -23.74 -12.89 -4.63
N GLU A 232 -25.02 -13.06 -4.97
CA GLU A 232 -25.95 -13.91 -4.19
C GLU A 232 -25.50 -15.37 -4.15
N LYS A 233 -25.11 -15.95 -5.29
CA LYS A 233 -24.59 -17.33 -5.35
C LYS A 233 -23.30 -17.52 -4.57
N ILE A 234 -22.38 -16.55 -4.60
CA ILE A 234 -21.16 -16.59 -3.78
C ILE A 234 -21.51 -16.56 -2.29
N ASN A 235 -22.45 -15.68 -1.89
CA ASN A 235 -22.90 -15.58 -0.51
C ASN A 235 -23.59 -16.88 -0.04
N ALA A 236 -24.40 -17.49 -0.89
CA ALA A 236 -25.07 -18.75 -0.62
C ALA A 236 -24.10 -19.97 -0.64
N GLY A 237 -22.86 -19.80 -1.11
CA GLY A 237 -21.90 -20.89 -1.29
C GLY A 237 -22.17 -21.80 -2.50
N ASP A 238 -23.16 -21.46 -3.35
CA ASP A 238 -23.54 -22.18 -4.57
C ASP A 238 -22.64 -21.80 -5.77
N VAL A 239 -21.33 -21.96 -5.56
CA VAL A 239 -20.28 -21.61 -6.53
C VAL A 239 -19.14 -22.64 -6.49
N PRO A 240 -18.34 -22.75 -7.59
CA PRO A 240 -17.13 -23.57 -7.58
C PRO A 240 -16.16 -23.15 -6.45
N GLU A 241 -15.33 -24.11 -5.98
CA GLU A 241 -14.34 -23.88 -4.89
C GLU A 241 -13.44 -22.66 -5.14
N THR A 242 -13.10 -22.38 -6.38
CA THR A 242 -12.27 -21.25 -6.79
C THR A 242 -12.92 -19.88 -6.49
N LEU A 243 -14.24 -19.83 -6.38
CA LEU A 243 -15.02 -18.63 -6.14
C LEU A 243 -15.58 -18.55 -4.71
N LYS A 244 -15.49 -19.60 -3.91
CA LYS A 244 -15.92 -19.58 -2.51
C LYS A 244 -15.13 -18.57 -1.70
N GLY A 245 -15.81 -17.78 -0.88
CA GLY A 245 -15.21 -16.73 -0.05
C GLY A 245 -14.65 -15.54 -0.82
N LYS A 246 -14.88 -15.45 -2.14
CA LYS A 246 -14.53 -14.26 -2.92
C LYS A 246 -15.58 -13.15 -2.71
N GLN A 247 -15.14 -11.91 -2.94
CA GLN A 247 -16.01 -10.73 -2.87
C GLN A 247 -16.17 -10.12 -4.25
N VAL A 248 -17.38 -9.64 -4.54
CA VAL A 248 -17.73 -8.93 -5.79
C VAL A 248 -17.95 -7.47 -5.46
N TYR A 249 -17.19 -6.60 -6.13
CA TYR A 249 -17.33 -5.16 -6.03
C TYR A 249 -17.78 -4.56 -7.35
N SER A 250 -18.77 -3.68 -7.30
CA SER A 250 -19.11 -2.80 -8.40
C SER A 250 -18.31 -1.51 -8.29
N LEU A 251 -17.46 -1.21 -9.26
CA LEU A 251 -16.65 0.00 -9.29
C LEU A 251 -17.18 0.95 -10.36
N ASP A 252 -17.38 2.23 -9.99
CA ASP A 252 -17.67 3.29 -10.95
C ASP A 252 -16.36 4.02 -11.30
N LEU A 253 -15.90 3.78 -12.53
CA LEU A 253 -14.69 4.41 -13.05
C LEU A 253 -14.82 5.93 -13.14
N GLY A 254 -16.04 6.47 -13.32
CA GLY A 254 -16.28 7.91 -13.38
C GLY A 254 -16.02 8.59 -12.03
N SER A 255 -16.49 7.99 -10.93
CA SER A 255 -16.25 8.49 -9.59
C SER A 255 -14.79 8.31 -9.14
N MET A 256 -14.11 7.25 -9.58
CA MET A 256 -12.68 7.05 -9.33
C MET A 256 -11.81 8.12 -10.00
N VAL A 257 -12.14 8.52 -11.23
CA VAL A 257 -11.43 9.59 -11.95
C VAL A 257 -11.77 10.98 -11.40
N ALA A 258 -13.03 11.20 -11.01
CA ALA A 258 -13.48 12.48 -10.43
C ALA A 258 -12.95 12.69 -9.00
N GLY A 259 -12.72 11.63 -8.24
CA GLY A 259 -12.09 11.66 -6.90
C GLY A 259 -10.58 11.84 -6.92
N SER A 260 -9.94 11.62 -8.05
CA SER A 260 -8.52 11.91 -8.26
C SER A 260 -8.35 13.42 -8.45
N ARG A 261 -7.91 14.14 -7.41
CA ARG A 261 -7.61 15.59 -7.42
C ARG A 261 -6.38 15.96 -8.25
N TYR A 262 -6.15 15.32 -9.37
CA TYR A 262 -5.11 15.70 -10.32
C TYR A 262 -5.73 15.92 -11.69
N ARG A 263 -6.22 17.12 -11.91
CA ARG A 263 -6.32 17.71 -13.24
C ARG A 263 -5.15 18.66 -13.41
N GLY A 264 -4.30 18.35 -14.37
CA GLY A 264 -3.25 19.25 -14.87
C GLY A 264 -1.88 18.98 -14.36
#